data_ad6630aee4a3badfca3d5332a5ae23ce
#
_entry.id   ad6630aee4a3badfca3d5332a5ae23ce
#
_cell.length_a   1.000
_cell.length_b   1.000
_cell.length_c   1.000
_cell.angle_alpha   90.00
_cell.angle_beta   90.00
_cell.angle_gamma   90.00
#
_symmetry.space_group_name_H-M   'P 1'
#
loop_
_entity.id
_entity.type
_entity.pdbx_description
1 polymer ?
#
loop_
_entity_poly.entity_id
_entity_poly.type
_entity_poly.pdbx_seq_one_letter_code
_entity_poly.pdbx_strand_id
1 'polypeptide(L)'
;MNSPVPKGTFDSVSSNVIISCEPATGKELWRGKLGNVDETVDRARRAWPAWAAQPLATRIELIRRFANEVRKEYDALADLVARESGKPMWDARNEIENVISQVEVSVRAYAERTSQRKLDSAL
;
A
#
# COMPACT_ATOMS: atom_id res chain seq x y z
N MET A 1 5.44 -19.94 37.69
CA MET A 1 5.95 -20.85 36.66
C MET A 1 6.10 -20.05 35.39
N ASN A 2 7.34 -19.64 35.08
CA ASN A 2 7.64 -18.87 33.87
C ASN A 2 7.93 -19.85 32.74
N SER A 3 7.01 -19.93 31.77
CA SER A 3 7.31 -20.63 30.53
C SER A 3 8.26 -19.76 29.68
N PRO A 4 9.35 -20.30 29.16
CA PRO A 4 10.26 -19.55 28.32
C PRO A 4 9.60 -19.25 26.96
N VAL A 5 9.60 -18.00 26.60
CA VAL A 5 9.27 -17.55 25.24
C VAL A 5 10.28 -18.23 24.30
N PRO A 6 9.84 -18.91 23.23
CA PRO A 6 10.74 -19.49 22.27
C PRO A 6 11.52 -18.36 21.58
N LYS A 7 12.85 -18.38 21.76
CA LYS A 7 13.76 -17.52 20.97
C LYS A 7 13.71 -18.01 19.54
N GLY A 8 13.00 -17.25 18.68
CA GLY A 8 13.06 -17.46 17.25
C GLY A 8 14.51 -17.27 16.80
N THR A 9 15.17 -18.34 16.46
CA THR A 9 16.42 -18.30 15.71
C THR A 9 16.09 -17.78 14.33
N PHE A 10 16.46 -16.52 14.07
CA PHE A 10 16.58 -16.00 12.72
C PHE A 10 17.76 -16.72 12.08
N ASP A 11 17.52 -17.87 11.49
CA ASP A 11 18.50 -18.53 10.64
C ASP A 11 18.75 -17.61 9.44
N SER A 12 19.96 -17.14 9.33
CA SER A 12 20.46 -16.28 8.30
C SER A 12 20.32 -16.94 6.92
N VAL A 13 19.33 -16.51 6.21
CA VAL A 13 19.19 -16.23 4.79
C VAL A 13 20.04 -17.02 3.78
N SER A 14 19.38 -17.97 3.16
CA SER A 14 19.57 -18.32 1.75
C SER A 14 18.24 -18.42 0.98
N SER A 15 17.14 -17.93 1.50
CA SER A 15 15.86 -17.94 0.80
C SER A 15 15.52 -16.55 0.29
N ASN A 16 15.55 -16.40 -1.04
CA ASN A 16 15.09 -15.24 -1.78
C ASN A 16 13.54 -15.11 -1.69
N VAL A 17 12.98 -15.41 -0.50
CA VAL A 17 11.54 -15.54 -0.24
C VAL A 17 11.16 -14.82 1.05
N ILE A 18 10.11 -14.02 1.00
CA ILE A 18 9.39 -13.48 2.15
C ILE A 18 8.23 -14.43 2.47
N ILE A 19 8.03 -14.72 3.75
CA ILE A 19 6.90 -15.50 4.24
C ILE A 19 6.12 -14.62 5.22
N SER A 20 4.82 -14.47 4.96
CA SER A 20 3.90 -13.84 5.90
C SER A 20 3.23 -14.92 6.74
N CYS A 21 3.20 -14.72 8.05
CA CYS A 21 2.59 -15.63 9.00
C CYS A 21 1.55 -14.90 9.85
N GLU A 22 0.46 -15.59 10.14
CA GLU A 22 -0.58 -15.12 11.06
C GLU A 22 -0.03 -15.07 12.50
N PRO A 23 0.04 -13.91 13.17
CA PRO A 23 0.65 -13.79 14.50
C PRO A 23 -0.04 -14.65 15.56
N ALA A 24 -1.35 -14.84 15.46
CA ALA A 24 -2.14 -15.59 16.43
C ALA A 24 -1.87 -17.10 16.41
N THR A 25 -1.53 -17.66 15.25
CA THR A 25 -1.42 -19.12 15.06
C THR A 25 -0.04 -19.57 14.61
N GLY A 26 0.78 -18.66 14.10
CA GLY A 26 2.07 -18.96 13.46
C GLY A 26 1.93 -19.62 12.08
N LYS A 27 0.70 -19.77 11.55
CA LYS A 27 0.47 -20.36 10.24
C LYS A 27 0.91 -19.44 9.12
N GLU A 28 1.53 -20.00 8.10
CA GLU A 28 1.84 -19.27 6.87
C GLU A 28 0.55 -18.83 6.17
N LEU A 29 0.48 -17.56 5.80
CA LEU A 29 -0.61 -16.97 5.02
C LEU A 29 -0.27 -16.95 3.53
N TRP A 30 0.93 -16.48 3.22
CA TRP A 30 1.45 -16.44 1.86
C TRP A 30 2.97 -16.40 1.87
N ARG A 31 3.53 -16.67 0.72
CA ARG A 31 4.96 -16.47 0.45
C ARG A 31 5.18 -15.77 -0.87
N GLY A 32 6.18 -14.92 -0.93
CA GLY A 32 6.57 -14.17 -2.12
C GLY A 32 8.07 -14.20 -2.35
N LYS A 33 8.48 -14.04 -3.59
CA LYS A 33 9.88 -13.90 -3.95
C LYS A 33 10.37 -12.50 -3.60
N LEU A 34 11.55 -12.38 -2.99
CA LEU A 34 12.20 -11.09 -2.80
C LEU A 34 12.52 -10.46 -4.16
N GLY A 35 12.10 -9.22 -4.35
CA GLY A 35 12.46 -8.44 -5.52
C GLY A 35 13.87 -7.85 -5.40
N ASN A 36 14.48 -7.57 -6.54
CA ASN A 36 15.69 -6.75 -6.59
C ASN A 36 15.30 -5.27 -6.47
N VAL A 37 15.75 -4.62 -5.41
CA VAL A 37 15.40 -3.22 -5.12
C VAL A 37 15.92 -2.28 -6.20
N ASP A 38 17.18 -2.42 -6.60
CA ASP A 38 17.81 -1.55 -7.61
C ASP A 38 17.11 -1.67 -8.95
N GLU A 39 16.84 -2.89 -9.40
CA GLU A 39 16.09 -3.13 -10.64
C GLU A 39 14.67 -2.53 -10.58
N THR A 40 14.00 -2.63 -9.43
CA THR A 40 12.65 -2.08 -9.23
C THR A 40 12.67 -0.55 -9.30
N VAL A 41 13.64 0.09 -8.65
CA VAL A 41 13.82 1.54 -8.69
C VAL A 41 14.16 2.01 -10.10
N ASP A 42 15.03 1.31 -10.80
CA ASP A 42 15.41 1.64 -12.18
C ASP A 42 14.22 1.51 -13.14
N ARG A 43 13.37 0.50 -12.99
CA ARG A 43 12.12 0.38 -13.77
C ARG A 43 11.19 1.56 -13.50
N ALA A 44 11.04 1.96 -12.24
CA ALA A 44 10.21 3.10 -11.87
C ALA A 44 10.76 4.41 -12.47
N ARG A 45 12.07 4.63 -12.43
CA ARG A 45 12.72 5.80 -13.03
C ARG A 45 12.54 5.84 -14.55
N ARG A 46 12.69 4.70 -15.23
CA ARG A 46 12.46 4.62 -16.69
C ARG A 46 11.00 4.86 -17.07
N ALA A 47 10.04 4.46 -16.24
CA ALA A 47 8.61 4.69 -16.48
C ALA A 47 8.17 6.14 -16.22
N TRP A 48 8.88 6.86 -15.35
CA TRP A 48 8.52 8.21 -14.90
C TRP A 48 8.30 9.23 -16.03
N PRO A 49 9.18 9.39 -17.06
CA PRO A 49 8.97 10.41 -18.09
C PRO A 49 7.66 10.21 -18.86
N ALA A 50 7.35 8.98 -19.24
CA ALA A 50 6.12 8.66 -19.95
C ALA A 50 4.87 8.89 -19.06
N TRP A 51 4.95 8.55 -17.78
CA TRP A 51 3.89 8.82 -16.82
C TRP A 51 3.68 10.32 -16.60
N ALA A 52 4.76 11.07 -16.42
CA ALA A 52 4.71 12.52 -16.19
C ALA A 52 4.15 13.29 -17.38
N ALA A 53 4.36 12.80 -18.61
CA ALA A 53 3.84 13.39 -19.84
C ALA A 53 2.34 13.12 -20.06
N GLN A 54 1.72 12.19 -19.32
CA GLN A 54 0.29 11.94 -19.44
C GLN A 54 -0.54 13.14 -18.96
N PRO A 55 -1.67 13.45 -19.64
CA PRO A 55 -2.62 14.44 -19.15
C PRO A 55 -3.06 14.11 -17.71
N LEU A 56 -3.26 15.15 -16.89
CA LEU A 56 -3.70 14.97 -15.52
C LEU A 56 -4.99 14.15 -15.43
N ALA A 57 -5.95 14.40 -16.30
CA ALA A 57 -7.21 13.66 -16.35
C ALA A 57 -7.00 12.16 -16.53
N THR A 58 -6.09 11.75 -17.43
CA THR A 58 -5.75 10.34 -17.64
C THR A 58 -5.12 9.71 -16.38
N ARG A 59 -4.24 10.44 -15.70
CA ARG A 59 -3.63 9.97 -14.45
C ARG A 59 -4.66 9.81 -13.34
N ILE A 60 -5.60 10.76 -13.21
CA ILE A 60 -6.71 10.69 -12.24
C ILE A 60 -7.60 9.48 -12.54
N GLU A 61 -7.95 9.25 -13.81
CA GLU A 61 -8.76 8.10 -14.20
C GLU A 61 -8.08 6.78 -13.82
N LEU A 62 -6.78 6.64 -14.07
CA LEU A 62 -6.03 5.43 -13.70
C LEU A 62 -6.01 5.19 -12.20
N ILE A 63 -5.84 6.24 -11.39
CA ILE A 63 -5.88 6.10 -9.92
C ILE A 63 -7.29 5.73 -9.43
N ARG A 64 -8.34 6.27 -10.05
CA ARG A 64 -9.73 5.87 -9.74
C ARG A 64 -10.01 4.42 -10.11
N ARG A 65 -9.48 3.94 -11.22
CA ARG A 65 -9.55 2.52 -11.59
C ARG A 65 -8.86 1.65 -10.56
N PHE A 66 -7.69 2.04 -10.06
CA PHE A 66 -7.03 1.35 -8.96
C PHE A 66 -7.95 1.26 -7.72
N ALA A 67 -8.57 2.38 -7.28
CA ALA A 67 -9.50 2.36 -6.14
C ALA A 67 -10.68 1.40 -6.37
N ASN A 68 -11.18 1.31 -7.61
CA ASN A 68 -12.25 0.39 -7.96
C ASN A 68 -11.81 -1.08 -7.90
N GLU A 69 -10.57 -1.40 -8.31
CA GLU A 69 -10.05 -2.77 -8.17
C GLU A 69 -9.86 -3.12 -6.69
N VAL A 70 -9.32 -2.22 -5.85
CA VAL A 70 -9.25 -2.44 -4.39
C VAL A 70 -10.65 -2.69 -3.80
N ARG A 71 -11.67 -1.96 -4.26
CA ARG A 71 -13.06 -2.14 -3.79
C ARG A 71 -13.62 -3.51 -4.13
N LYS A 72 -13.29 -4.08 -5.28
CA LYS A 72 -13.73 -5.43 -5.65
C LYS A 72 -13.16 -6.51 -4.73
N GLU A 73 -11.95 -6.29 -4.22
CA GLU A 73 -11.24 -7.21 -3.34
C GLU A 73 -11.37 -6.83 -1.84
N TYR A 74 -12.31 -5.95 -1.51
CA TYR A 74 -12.44 -5.34 -0.19
C TYR A 74 -12.41 -6.33 0.97
N ASP A 75 -13.29 -7.34 0.94
CA ASP A 75 -13.39 -8.31 2.04
C ASP A 75 -12.18 -9.24 2.10
N ALA A 76 -11.64 -9.66 0.97
CA ALA A 76 -10.44 -10.49 0.90
C ALA A 76 -9.20 -9.75 1.43
N LEU A 77 -9.05 -8.47 1.06
CA LEU A 77 -7.96 -7.63 1.55
C LEU A 77 -8.11 -7.34 3.05
N ALA A 78 -9.33 -7.08 3.54
CA ALA A 78 -9.58 -6.84 4.97
C ALA A 78 -9.29 -8.11 5.80
N ASP A 79 -9.66 -9.29 5.33
CA ASP A 79 -9.33 -10.55 5.99
C ASP A 79 -7.80 -10.75 6.07
N LEU A 80 -7.11 -10.52 4.96
CA LEU A 80 -5.66 -10.65 4.90
C LEU A 80 -4.97 -9.68 5.87
N VAL A 81 -5.36 -8.40 5.86
CA VAL A 81 -4.81 -7.38 6.78
C VAL A 81 -5.07 -7.75 8.24
N ALA A 82 -6.28 -8.19 8.58
CA ALA A 82 -6.61 -8.60 9.94
C ALA A 82 -5.73 -9.78 10.40
N ARG A 83 -5.54 -10.76 9.54
CA ARG A 83 -4.75 -11.96 9.86
C ARG A 83 -3.26 -11.69 9.91
N GLU A 84 -2.71 -10.87 9.01
CA GLU A 84 -1.28 -10.51 9.00
C GLU A 84 -0.87 -9.65 10.20
N SER A 85 -1.74 -8.72 10.59
CA SER A 85 -1.42 -7.77 11.67
C SER A 85 -1.94 -8.17 13.04
N GLY A 86 -2.85 -9.14 13.10
CA GLY A 86 -3.53 -9.53 14.34
C GLY A 86 -4.56 -8.51 14.84
N LYS A 87 -4.93 -7.54 14.01
CA LYS A 87 -5.92 -6.50 14.37
C LYS A 87 -7.36 -6.98 14.22
N PRO A 88 -8.33 -6.31 14.88
CA PRO A 88 -9.74 -6.60 14.70
C PRO A 88 -10.21 -6.36 13.26
N MET A 89 -11.15 -7.17 12.78
CA MET A 89 -11.68 -7.07 11.41
C MET A 89 -12.27 -5.69 11.09
N TRP A 90 -12.92 -5.04 12.04
CA TRP A 90 -13.49 -3.69 11.83
C TRP A 90 -12.39 -2.65 11.53
N ASP A 91 -11.21 -2.77 12.16
CA ASP A 91 -10.08 -1.88 11.93
C ASP A 91 -9.40 -2.18 10.59
N ALA A 92 -9.24 -3.44 10.24
CA ALA A 92 -8.76 -3.85 8.92
C ALA A 92 -9.66 -3.33 7.77
N ARG A 93 -10.98 -3.41 7.95
CA ARG A 93 -11.95 -2.83 7.00
C ARG A 93 -11.79 -1.32 6.85
N ASN A 94 -11.59 -0.61 7.95
CA ASN A 94 -11.34 0.83 7.91
C ASN A 94 -10.05 1.17 7.14
N GLU A 95 -9.01 0.37 7.24
CA GLU A 95 -7.79 0.58 6.45
C GLU A 95 -8.04 0.46 4.95
N ILE A 96 -8.78 -0.55 4.52
CA ILE A 96 -9.12 -0.70 3.10
C ILE A 96 -9.99 0.47 2.61
N GLU A 97 -10.98 0.89 3.40
CA GLU A 97 -11.79 2.06 3.07
C GLU A 97 -10.95 3.33 2.97
N ASN A 98 -9.97 3.51 3.87
CA ASN A 98 -9.04 4.63 3.82
C ASN A 98 -8.19 4.62 2.53
N VAL A 99 -7.70 3.46 2.09
CA VAL A 99 -6.97 3.35 0.81
C VAL A 99 -7.84 3.79 -0.36
N ILE A 100 -9.10 3.34 -0.40
CA ILE A 100 -10.06 3.70 -1.46
C ILE A 100 -10.37 5.21 -1.45
N SER A 101 -10.69 5.75 -0.28
CA SER A 101 -11.08 7.15 -0.13
C SER A 101 -9.93 8.13 -0.36
N GLN A 102 -8.69 7.71 -0.05
CA GLN A 102 -7.49 8.53 -0.20
C GLN A 102 -7.25 8.98 -1.65
N VAL A 103 -7.76 8.25 -2.63
CA VAL A 103 -7.67 8.63 -4.05
C VAL A 103 -8.41 9.95 -4.28
N GLU A 104 -9.67 10.08 -3.85
CA GLU A 104 -10.42 11.33 -4.03
C GLU A 104 -9.90 12.46 -3.13
N VAL A 105 -9.42 12.14 -1.93
CA VAL A 105 -8.73 13.12 -1.08
C VAL A 105 -7.51 13.70 -1.80
N SER A 106 -6.71 12.86 -2.44
CA SER A 106 -5.52 13.29 -3.17
C SER A 106 -5.85 14.12 -4.41
N VAL A 107 -6.88 13.72 -5.17
CA VAL A 107 -7.35 14.47 -6.36
C VAL A 107 -7.83 15.86 -5.95
N ARG A 108 -8.63 15.96 -4.89
CA ARG A 108 -9.12 17.24 -4.37
C ARG A 108 -7.98 18.10 -3.83
N ALA A 109 -7.07 17.53 -3.05
CA ALA A 109 -5.92 18.23 -2.52
C ALA A 109 -5.01 18.79 -3.64
N TYR A 110 -4.85 18.03 -4.73
CA TYR A 110 -4.13 18.53 -5.90
C TYR A 110 -4.81 19.77 -6.49
N ALA A 111 -6.12 19.71 -6.75
CA ALA A 111 -6.87 20.84 -7.30
C ALA A 111 -6.81 22.09 -6.41
N GLU A 112 -6.91 21.91 -5.09
CA GLU A 112 -6.90 23.01 -4.12
C GLU A 112 -5.51 23.65 -3.96
N ARG A 113 -4.43 22.85 -4.01
CA ARG A 113 -3.07 23.30 -3.66
C ARG A 113 -2.24 23.72 -4.85
N THR A 114 -2.57 23.23 -6.06
CA THR A 114 -1.82 23.55 -7.29
C THR A 114 -2.50 24.58 -8.19
N SER A 115 -3.74 25.01 -7.85
CA SER A 115 -4.40 26.10 -8.54
C SER A 115 -3.61 27.41 -8.39
N GLN A 116 -3.47 28.17 -9.49
CA GLN A 116 -2.90 29.51 -9.42
C GLN A 116 -3.81 30.38 -8.54
N ARG A 117 -3.35 30.72 -7.34
CA ARG A 117 -3.97 31.76 -6.51
C ARG A 117 -3.31 33.08 -6.86
N LYS A 118 -4.09 34.07 -7.36
CA LYS A 118 -3.69 35.45 -7.24
C LYS A 118 -3.67 35.77 -5.75
N LEU A 119 -2.49 35.96 -5.20
CA LEU A 119 -2.36 36.66 -3.92
C LEU A 119 -2.71 38.11 -4.24
N ASP A 120 -3.82 38.60 -3.72
CA ASP A 120 -4.05 40.04 -3.64
C ASP A 120 -2.88 40.61 -2.85
N SER A 121 -2.16 41.51 -3.49
CA SER A 121 -0.89 42.06 -3.01
C SER A 121 -0.96 42.41 -1.54
N ALA A 122 -0.23 41.68 -0.72
CA ALA A 122 0.20 42.21 0.56
C ALA A 122 1.19 43.34 0.27
N LEU A 123 0.77 44.57 0.47
CA LEU A 123 1.63 45.72 0.65
C LEU A 123 2.39 45.60 1.98
#